data_2ac36916bc74eab0c0765d9b06f632a2
#
_entry.id   2ac36916bc74eab0c0765d9b06f632a2
#
_cell.length_a   1.000
_cell.length_b   1.000
_cell.length_c   1.000
_cell.angle_alpha   90.00
_cell.angle_beta   90.00
_cell.angle_gamma   90.00
#
_symmetry.space_group_name_H-M   'P 1'
#
loop_
_entity.id
_entity.type
_entity.pdbx_description
1 polymer ?
#
loop_
_entity_poly.entity_id
_entity_poly.type
_entity_poly.pdbx_seq_one_letter_code
_entity_poly.pdbx_strand_id
1 'polypeptide(L)'
;IVEMNKISCTIFFLLSVFVASSQSIDIDILQKINVKRNTEFDPAFKTITNTAIPISIATPVMMYTIGLIQKDSLIKQKALFIGETFLASAFVTIASKSIFKRDRPYVTHPSIQPLSVEGSYSMPSAHTSSAFATATSLSMAYPKWYVVVPSFVWASSVGYSRMHLGVHYPSDVLVGALVGSGSAVLMYKANQWLNKKRKKNKI
;
A
#
# COMPACT_ATOMS: atom_id res chain seq x y z
N ILE A 1 -25.47 -9.70 32.67
CA ILE A 1 -25.93 -8.72 31.63
C ILE A 1 -25.03 -7.50 31.82
N VAL A 2 -24.07 -7.31 30.93
CA VAL A 2 -23.15 -6.17 30.98
C VAL A 2 -23.97 -4.94 30.59
N GLU A 3 -24.16 -3.99 31.50
CA GLU A 3 -24.69 -2.67 31.17
C GLU A 3 -23.73 -1.97 30.17
N MET A 4 -24.06 -2.05 28.93
CA MET A 4 -23.37 -1.26 27.90
C MET A 4 -23.64 0.22 28.20
N ASN A 5 -22.59 0.94 28.58
CA ASN A 5 -22.65 2.35 28.93
C ASN A 5 -23.21 3.14 27.72
N LYS A 6 -24.13 4.08 27.97
CA LYS A 6 -24.78 4.90 26.91
C LYS A 6 -23.77 5.52 25.95
N ILE A 7 -22.58 5.85 26.45
CA ILE A 7 -21.45 6.35 25.66
C ILE A 7 -20.96 5.30 24.64
N SER A 8 -20.84 4.03 25.04
CA SER A 8 -20.41 2.94 24.14
C SER A 8 -21.42 2.69 23.03
N CYS A 9 -22.74 2.75 23.35
CA CYS A 9 -23.80 2.65 22.34
C CYS A 9 -23.79 3.82 21.37
N THR A 10 -23.57 5.04 21.85
CA THR A 10 -23.49 6.24 21.00
C THR A 10 -22.27 6.18 20.09
N ILE A 11 -21.10 5.77 20.59
CA ILE A 11 -19.87 5.61 19.81
C ILE A 11 -20.07 4.51 18.75
N PHE A 12 -20.67 3.37 19.12
CA PHE A 12 -20.95 2.29 18.18
C PHE A 12 -21.93 2.72 17.09
N PHE A 13 -22.98 3.46 17.43
CA PHE A 13 -23.95 4.00 16.48
C PHE A 13 -23.30 5.02 15.55
N LEU A 14 -22.51 5.96 16.07
CA LEU A 14 -21.77 6.94 15.25
C LEU A 14 -20.78 6.25 14.32
N LEU A 15 -20.06 5.22 14.78
CA LEU A 15 -19.17 4.42 13.95
C LEU A 15 -19.91 3.67 12.87
N SER A 16 -21.09 3.10 13.15
CA SER A 16 -21.90 2.37 12.15
C SER A 16 -22.45 3.30 11.07
N VAL A 17 -22.92 4.50 11.43
CA VAL A 17 -23.35 5.54 10.47
C VAL A 17 -22.18 6.02 9.63
N PHE A 18 -21.01 6.22 10.22
CA PHE A 18 -19.80 6.62 9.50
C PHE A 18 -19.35 5.55 8.50
N VAL A 19 -19.40 4.27 8.88
CA VAL A 19 -19.06 3.15 8.00
C VAL A 19 -20.06 3.04 6.84
N ALA A 20 -21.36 3.17 7.09
CA ALA A 20 -22.39 3.11 6.05
C ALA A 20 -22.27 4.26 5.05
N SER A 21 -22.07 5.50 5.53
CA SER A 21 -21.84 6.67 4.66
C SER A 21 -20.54 6.58 3.86
N SER A 22 -19.49 5.96 4.43
CA SER A 22 -18.22 5.72 3.75
C SER A 22 -18.36 4.78 2.56
N GLN A 23 -19.25 3.79 2.61
CA GLN A 23 -19.44 2.83 1.52
C GLN A 23 -20.12 3.46 0.31
N SER A 24 -21.08 4.38 0.50
CA SER A 24 -21.72 5.09 -0.62
C SER A 24 -20.74 6.04 -1.32
N ILE A 25 -19.95 6.79 -0.55
CA ILE A 25 -18.91 7.69 -1.10
C ILE A 25 -17.85 6.89 -1.87
N ASP A 26 -17.47 5.74 -1.37
CA ASP A 26 -16.44 4.87 -1.95
C ASP A 26 -16.85 4.40 -3.35
N ILE A 27 -18.09 3.94 -3.51
CA ILE A 27 -18.59 3.50 -4.81
C ILE A 27 -18.87 4.68 -5.75
N ASP A 28 -19.38 5.80 -5.24
CA ASP A 28 -19.66 6.99 -6.05
C ASP A 28 -18.38 7.56 -6.69
N ILE A 29 -17.29 7.63 -5.93
CA ILE A 29 -15.99 8.04 -6.45
C ILE A 29 -15.50 7.04 -7.50
N LEU A 30 -15.60 5.74 -7.20
CA LEU A 30 -15.14 4.71 -8.14
C LEU A 30 -15.93 4.73 -9.45
N GLN A 31 -17.24 4.92 -9.41
CA GLN A 31 -18.08 5.03 -10.61
C GLN A 31 -17.66 6.22 -11.48
N LYS A 32 -17.36 7.36 -10.87
CA LYS A 32 -16.87 8.55 -11.61
C LYS A 32 -15.53 8.27 -12.29
N ILE A 33 -14.64 7.51 -11.65
CA ILE A 33 -13.32 7.18 -12.18
C ILE A 33 -13.41 6.08 -13.23
N ASN A 34 -14.13 4.98 -12.97
CA ASN A 34 -14.10 3.79 -13.81
C ASN A 34 -15.15 3.83 -14.95
N VAL A 35 -16.42 4.14 -14.63
CA VAL A 35 -17.50 4.10 -15.64
C VAL A 35 -17.37 5.20 -16.68
N LYS A 36 -16.92 6.38 -16.26
CA LYS A 36 -16.73 7.55 -17.14
C LYS A 36 -15.28 7.70 -17.63
N ARG A 37 -14.44 6.67 -17.49
CA ARG A 37 -13.02 6.75 -17.89
C ARG A 37 -12.86 6.89 -19.39
N ASN A 38 -11.81 7.58 -19.79
CA ASN A 38 -11.34 7.48 -21.17
C ASN A 38 -10.58 6.16 -21.36
N THR A 39 -11.12 5.26 -22.17
CA THR A 39 -10.59 3.91 -22.42
C THR A 39 -9.27 3.92 -23.18
N GLU A 40 -8.91 5.02 -23.86
CA GLU A 40 -7.61 5.17 -24.52
C GLU A 40 -6.43 5.11 -23.53
N PHE A 41 -6.67 5.47 -22.26
CA PHE A 41 -5.66 5.38 -21.19
C PHE A 41 -5.60 4.00 -20.51
N ASP A 42 -6.51 3.08 -20.82
CA ASP A 42 -6.52 1.74 -20.22
C ASP A 42 -5.18 1.00 -20.34
N PRO A 43 -4.50 0.98 -21.54
CA PRO A 43 -3.20 0.34 -21.67
C PRO A 43 -2.11 1.00 -20.81
N ALA A 44 -2.12 2.33 -20.70
CA ALA A 44 -1.16 3.07 -19.89
C ALA A 44 -1.31 2.73 -18.41
N PHE A 45 -2.54 2.77 -17.87
CA PHE A 45 -2.79 2.42 -16.47
C PHE A 45 -2.57 0.93 -16.17
N LYS A 46 -2.81 0.04 -17.14
CA LYS A 46 -2.46 -1.37 -17.03
C LYS A 46 -0.94 -1.55 -16.95
N THR A 47 -0.19 -0.84 -17.75
CA THR A 47 1.27 -0.84 -17.70
C THR A 47 1.78 -0.32 -16.36
N ILE A 48 1.27 0.84 -15.88
CA ILE A 48 1.66 1.43 -14.60
C ILE A 48 1.41 0.45 -13.45
N THR A 49 0.22 -0.15 -13.37
CA THR A 49 -0.08 -1.10 -12.28
C THR A 49 0.82 -2.33 -12.31
N ASN A 50 1.16 -2.83 -13.51
CA ASN A 50 2.02 -4.00 -13.67
C ASN A 50 3.47 -3.74 -13.24
N THR A 51 3.89 -2.49 -13.10
CA THR A 51 5.22 -2.14 -12.56
C THR A 51 5.30 -2.28 -11.04
N ALA A 52 4.19 -2.31 -10.31
CA ALA A 52 4.17 -2.21 -8.86
C ALA A 52 5.02 -3.29 -8.18
N ILE A 53 4.74 -4.54 -8.43
CA ILE A 53 5.48 -5.66 -7.81
C ILE A 53 6.90 -5.80 -8.36
N PRO A 54 7.14 -5.79 -9.69
CA PRO A 54 8.49 -5.87 -10.23
C PRO A 54 9.43 -4.77 -9.72
N ILE A 55 9.00 -3.51 -9.71
CA ILE A 55 9.84 -2.40 -9.20
C ILE A 55 10.07 -2.55 -7.69
N SER A 56 9.06 -2.95 -6.92
CA SER A 56 9.20 -3.13 -5.48
C SER A 56 10.20 -4.24 -5.11
N ILE A 57 10.32 -5.27 -5.93
CA ILE A 57 11.32 -6.35 -5.75
C ILE A 57 12.67 -5.93 -6.32
N ALA A 58 12.69 -5.37 -7.53
CA ALA A 58 13.94 -5.02 -8.22
C ALA A 58 14.72 -3.94 -7.46
N THR A 59 14.06 -2.97 -6.85
CA THR A 59 14.71 -1.86 -6.14
C THR A 59 15.68 -2.36 -5.05
N PRO A 60 15.27 -3.13 -4.03
CA PRO A 60 16.20 -3.61 -3.02
C PRO A 60 17.24 -4.59 -3.58
N VAL A 61 16.88 -5.44 -4.55
CA VAL A 61 17.80 -6.40 -5.16
C VAL A 61 18.91 -5.68 -5.91
N MET A 62 18.58 -4.74 -6.78
CA MET A 62 19.57 -3.96 -7.54
C MET A 62 20.46 -3.14 -6.61
N MET A 63 19.89 -2.48 -5.61
CA MET A 63 20.66 -1.71 -4.63
C MET A 63 21.62 -2.60 -3.84
N TYR A 64 21.16 -3.78 -3.42
CA TYR A 64 22.03 -4.71 -2.70
C TYR A 64 23.19 -5.20 -3.57
N THR A 65 22.93 -5.53 -4.83
CA THR A 65 23.93 -5.91 -5.82
C THR A 65 24.97 -4.80 -6.04
N ILE A 66 24.52 -3.55 -6.20
CA ILE A 66 25.41 -2.39 -6.30
C ILE A 66 26.28 -2.27 -5.05
N GLY A 67 25.70 -2.42 -3.85
CA GLY A 67 26.43 -2.38 -2.59
C GLY A 67 27.44 -3.52 -2.42
N LEU A 68 27.20 -4.68 -3.05
CA LEU A 68 28.18 -5.78 -3.12
C LEU A 68 29.35 -5.42 -4.03
N ILE A 69 29.09 -4.94 -5.23
CA ILE A 69 30.10 -4.58 -6.23
C ILE A 69 30.99 -3.45 -5.71
N GLN A 70 30.40 -2.41 -5.12
CA GLN A 70 31.11 -1.25 -4.57
C GLN A 70 31.71 -1.50 -3.18
N LYS A 71 31.48 -2.68 -2.59
CA LYS A 71 31.84 -3.02 -1.20
C LYS A 71 31.32 -2.00 -0.17
N ASP A 72 30.22 -1.33 -0.50
CA ASP A 72 29.58 -0.31 0.33
C ASP A 72 28.55 -0.94 1.26
N SER A 73 28.87 -0.98 2.56
CA SER A 73 27.99 -1.54 3.59
C SER A 73 26.76 -0.66 3.87
N LEU A 74 26.83 0.65 3.61
CA LEU A 74 25.71 1.55 3.80
C LEU A 74 24.63 1.32 2.74
N ILE A 75 25.02 1.16 1.47
CA ILE A 75 24.08 0.84 0.38
C ILE A 75 23.41 -0.52 0.67
N LYS A 76 24.17 -1.53 1.11
CA LYS A 76 23.58 -2.83 1.49
C LYS A 76 22.57 -2.72 2.63
N GLN A 77 22.86 -1.94 3.67
CA GLN A 77 21.92 -1.73 4.77
C GLN A 77 20.64 -1.02 4.31
N LYS A 78 20.75 -0.01 3.45
CA LYS A 78 19.58 0.68 2.85
C LYS A 78 18.75 -0.27 1.98
N ALA A 79 19.41 -1.11 1.19
CA ALA A 79 18.74 -2.12 0.38
C ALA A 79 17.96 -3.13 1.23
N LEU A 80 18.59 -3.64 2.30
CA LEU A 80 17.93 -4.55 3.25
C LEU A 80 16.73 -3.88 3.90
N PHE A 81 16.84 -2.63 4.35
CA PHE A 81 15.72 -1.87 4.92
C PHE A 81 14.54 -1.77 3.94
N ILE A 82 14.79 -1.50 2.65
CA ILE A 82 13.73 -1.41 1.62
C ILE A 82 13.08 -2.79 1.42
N GLY A 83 13.89 -3.86 1.33
CA GLY A 83 13.42 -5.23 1.18
C GLY A 83 12.58 -5.72 2.38
N GLU A 84 13.06 -5.48 3.59
CA GLU A 84 12.33 -5.79 4.84
C GLU A 84 10.99 -5.05 4.90
N THR A 85 10.97 -3.78 4.48
CA THR A 85 9.75 -2.96 4.42
C THR A 85 8.73 -3.55 3.44
N PHE A 86 9.18 -3.95 2.24
CA PHE A 86 8.32 -4.60 1.26
C PHE A 86 7.72 -5.90 1.81
N LEU A 87 8.53 -6.76 2.42
CA LEU A 87 8.07 -8.03 3.01
C LEU A 87 7.09 -7.80 4.17
N ALA A 88 7.37 -6.84 5.05
CA ALA A 88 6.48 -6.48 6.15
C ALA A 88 5.13 -5.97 5.63
N SER A 89 5.15 -5.09 4.61
CA SER A 89 3.94 -4.58 3.96
C SER A 89 3.14 -5.69 3.29
N ALA A 90 3.81 -6.62 2.59
CA ALA A 90 3.16 -7.76 1.97
C ALA A 90 2.48 -8.68 3.01
N PHE A 91 3.18 -8.97 4.10
CA PHE A 91 2.64 -9.76 5.21
C PHE A 91 1.38 -9.11 5.82
N VAL A 92 1.45 -7.83 6.19
CA VAL A 92 0.31 -7.09 6.74
C VAL A 92 -0.86 -7.06 5.76
N THR A 93 -0.57 -6.84 4.46
CA THR A 93 -1.59 -6.83 3.41
C THR A 93 -2.30 -8.17 3.28
N ILE A 94 -1.57 -9.28 3.23
CA ILE A 94 -2.14 -10.63 3.11
C ILE A 94 -2.97 -10.97 4.35
N ALA A 95 -2.45 -10.71 5.55
CA ALA A 95 -3.17 -10.93 6.80
C ALA A 95 -4.47 -10.10 6.85
N SER A 96 -4.41 -8.83 6.50
CA SER A 96 -5.57 -7.93 6.46
C SER A 96 -6.64 -8.40 5.47
N LYS A 97 -6.25 -8.89 4.28
CA LYS A 97 -7.20 -9.46 3.31
C LYS A 97 -8.00 -10.64 3.88
N SER A 98 -7.34 -11.50 4.64
CA SER A 98 -7.96 -12.66 5.29
C SER A 98 -8.91 -12.26 6.44
N ILE A 99 -8.69 -11.09 7.04
CA ILE A 99 -9.53 -10.55 8.12
C ILE A 99 -10.74 -9.81 7.54
N PHE A 100 -10.52 -8.86 6.63
CA PHE A 100 -11.60 -8.01 6.11
C PHE A 100 -12.50 -8.72 5.11
N LYS A 101 -11.98 -9.64 4.31
CA LYS A 101 -12.71 -10.46 3.31
C LYS A 101 -13.65 -9.64 2.44
N ARG A 102 -13.25 -8.40 2.10
CA ARG A 102 -14.06 -7.47 1.32
C ARG A 102 -14.13 -7.93 -0.13
N ASP A 103 -15.34 -8.04 -0.66
CA ASP A 103 -15.56 -8.32 -2.07
C ASP A 103 -15.07 -7.17 -2.95
N ARG A 104 -14.71 -7.50 -4.18
CA ARG A 104 -14.24 -6.49 -5.14
C ARG A 104 -15.42 -5.71 -5.72
N PRO A 105 -15.18 -4.45 -6.16
CA PRO A 105 -16.26 -3.58 -6.63
C PRO A 105 -17.06 -4.18 -7.77
N TYR A 106 -16.44 -4.87 -8.71
CA TYR A 106 -17.12 -5.48 -9.85
C TYR A 106 -17.95 -6.72 -9.48
N VAL A 107 -17.75 -7.31 -8.29
CA VAL A 107 -18.57 -8.43 -7.79
C VAL A 107 -19.90 -7.90 -7.23
N THR A 108 -19.85 -6.78 -6.52
CA THR A 108 -21.01 -6.21 -5.81
C THR A 108 -21.73 -5.13 -6.62
N HIS A 109 -21.08 -4.53 -7.62
CA HIS A 109 -21.61 -3.43 -8.42
C HIS A 109 -21.40 -3.71 -9.91
N PRO A 110 -22.42 -4.26 -10.61
CA PRO A 110 -22.33 -4.62 -12.04
C PRO A 110 -22.05 -3.46 -13.00
N SER A 111 -22.20 -2.21 -12.54
CA SER A 111 -21.86 -1.01 -13.32
C SER A 111 -20.35 -0.81 -13.46
N ILE A 112 -19.54 -1.38 -12.57
CA ILE A 112 -18.09 -1.28 -12.61
C ILE A 112 -17.54 -2.22 -13.68
N GLN A 113 -16.70 -1.71 -14.56
CA GLN A 113 -16.10 -2.42 -15.68
C GLN A 113 -14.65 -2.81 -15.36
N PRO A 114 -14.39 -4.04 -14.87
CA PRO A 114 -13.05 -4.47 -14.54
C PRO A 114 -12.24 -4.75 -15.81
N LEU A 115 -10.98 -4.34 -15.85
CA LEU A 115 -10.02 -4.68 -16.93
C LEU A 115 -9.15 -5.89 -16.59
N SER A 116 -9.29 -6.44 -15.39
CA SER A 116 -8.69 -7.70 -14.96
C SER A 116 -9.55 -8.33 -13.87
N VAL A 117 -9.53 -9.65 -13.80
CA VAL A 117 -10.19 -10.40 -12.71
C VAL A 117 -9.09 -10.86 -11.75
N GLU A 118 -9.26 -10.53 -10.49
CA GLU A 118 -8.27 -10.78 -9.45
C GLU A 118 -8.76 -11.88 -8.50
N GLY A 119 -7.90 -12.83 -8.15
CA GLY A 119 -8.27 -14.02 -7.36
C GLY A 119 -8.28 -13.82 -5.83
N SER A 120 -8.12 -12.58 -5.32
CA SER A 120 -8.06 -12.33 -3.88
C SER A 120 -9.02 -11.21 -3.46
N TYR A 121 -9.32 -11.12 -2.14
CA TYR A 121 -10.13 -10.05 -1.55
C TYR A 121 -9.64 -8.64 -1.90
N SER A 122 -10.55 -7.66 -1.82
CA SER A 122 -10.28 -6.30 -2.25
C SER A 122 -9.37 -5.54 -1.28
N MET A 123 -9.67 -5.53 0.01
CA MET A 123 -9.03 -4.66 1.02
C MET A 123 -7.92 -5.36 1.80
N PRO A 124 -6.75 -4.73 1.94
CA PRO A 124 -6.27 -3.54 1.24
C PRO A 124 -5.68 -3.86 -0.15
N SER A 125 -5.42 -2.82 -0.98
CA SER A 125 -4.80 -2.98 -2.29
C SER A 125 -3.33 -3.37 -2.18
N ALA A 126 -2.98 -4.58 -2.64
CA ALA A 126 -1.60 -5.09 -2.58
C ALA A 126 -0.63 -4.31 -3.48
N HIS A 127 -1.04 -3.93 -4.68
CA HIS A 127 -0.23 -3.11 -5.57
C HIS A 127 0.08 -1.75 -4.95
N THR A 128 -0.94 -1.12 -4.36
CA THR A 128 -0.77 0.18 -3.69
C THR A 128 0.13 0.05 -2.47
N SER A 129 -0.08 -0.96 -1.62
CA SER A 129 0.75 -1.12 -0.42
C SER A 129 2.22 -1.40 -0.76
N SER A 130 2.50 -2.21 -1.78
CA SER A 130 3.86 -2.46 -2.26
C SER A 130 4.52 -1.20 -2.83
N ALA A 131 3.79 -0.44 -3.64
CA ALA A 131 4.30 0.79 -4.23
C ALA A 131 4.61 1.85 -3.16
N PHE A 132 3.70 2.06 -2.19
CA PHE A 132 3.91 3.01 -1.11
C PHE A 132 4.96 2.55 -0.10
N ALA A 133 5.11 1.25 0.16
CA ALA A 133 6.19 0.70 0.95
C ALA A 133 7.55 1.03 0.33
N THR A 134 7.67 0.80 -0.98
CA THR A 134 8.89 1.09 -1.74
C THR A 134 9.17 2.58 -1.80
N ALA A 135 8.18 3.41 -2.16
CA ALA A 135 8.34 4.86 -2.25
C ALA A 135 8.74 5.47 -0.90
N THR A 136 8.09 5.06 0.19
CA THR A 136 8.37 5.60 1.52
C THR A 136 9.74 5.16 2.03
N SER A 137 10.07 3.86 1.95
CA SER A 137 11.36 3.36 2.42
C SER A 137 12.53 3.89 1.59
N LEU A 138 12.37 4.02 0.27
CA LEU A 138 13.37 4.62 -0.60
C LEU A 138 13.59 6.10 -0.27
N SER A 139 12.51 6.85 -0.03
CA SER A 139 12.56 8.26 0.39
C SER A 139 13.22 8.45 1.75
N MET A 140 13.00 7.54 2.69
CA MET A 140 13.67 7.54 4.00
C MET A 140 15.15 7.19 3.88
N ALA A 141 15.52 6.29 2.97
CA ALA A 141 16.92 5.92 2.70
C ALA A 141 17.68 7.02 1.94
N TYR A 142 17.00 7.76 1.07
CA TYR A 142 17.55 8.83 0.24
C TYR A 142 16.61 10.04 0.24
N PRO A 143 16.68 10.92 1.25
CA PRO A 143 15.76 12.06 1.41
C PRO A 143 16.15 13.24 0.50
N LYS A 144 16.16 12.98 -0.81
CA LYS A 144 16.44 13.98 -1.85
C LYS A 144 15.17 14.15 -2.69
N TRP A 145 14.81 15.41 -3.03
CA TRP A 145 13.57 15.70 -3.73
C TRP A 145 13.42 14.91 -5.05
N TYR A 146 14.53 14.71 -5.78
CA TYR A 146 14.57 13.95 -7.03
C TYR A 146 14.42 12.43 -6.84
N VAL A 147 14.42 11.93 -5.61
CA VAL A 147 14.03 10.55 -5.25
C VAL A 147 12.62 10.54 -4.70
N VAL A 148 12.30 11.43 -3.77
CA VAL A 148 11.01 11.49 -3.07
C VAL A 148 9.87 11.74 -4.05
N VAL A 149 9.96 12.81 -4.85
CA VAL A 149 8.87 13.22 -5.73
C VAL A 149 8.54 12.14 -6.78
N PRO A 150 9.51 11.62 -7.58
CA PRO A 150 9.19 10.57 -8.55
C PRO A 150 8.65 9.29 -7.91
N SER A 151 9.17 8.90 -6.74
CA SER A 151 8.70 7.70 -6.04
C SER A 151 7.24 7.80 -5.63
N PHE A 152 6.83 8.93 -5.06
CA PHE A 152 5.43 9.14 -4.66
C PHE A 152 4.51 9.41 -5.84
N VAL A 153 4.97 10.06 -6.91
CA VAL A 153 4.21 10.18 -8.17
C VAL A 153 3.92 8.79 -8.74
N TRP A 154 4.94 7.93 -8.82
CA TRP A 154 4.74 6.55 -9.26
C TRP A 154 3.78 5.77 -8.35
N ALA A 155 3.98 5.79 -7.02
CA ALA A 155 3.13 5.05 -6.10
C ALA A 155 1.67 5.53 -6.15
N SER A 156 1.44 6.85 -6.27
CA SER A 156 0.10 7.44 -6.43
C SER A 156 -0.53 7.04 -7.76
N SER A 157 0.25 7.01 -8.85
CA SER A 157 -0.20 6.55 -10.16
C SER A 157 -0.59 5.07 -10.15
N VAL A 158 0.16 4.22 -9.41
CA VAL A 158 -0.23 2.83 -9.16
C VAL A 158 -1.55 2.77 -8.41
N GLY A 159 -1.71 3.54 -7.32
CA GLY A 159 -2.96 3.59 -6.56
C GLY A 159 -4.15 4.01 -7.44
N TYR A 160 -4.00 5.08 -8.20
CA TYR A 160 -5.03 5.56 -9.12
C TYR A 160 -5.39 4.51 -10.20
N SER A 161 -4.37 3.84 -10.76
CA SER A 161 -4.60 2.80 -11.76
C SER A 161 -5.52 1.68 -11.27
N ARG A 162 -5.47 1.32 -9.97
CA ARG A 162 -6.33 0.27 -9.41
C ARG A 162 -7.82 0.67 -9.40
N MET A 163 -8.11 1.95 -9.22
CA MET A 163 -9.47 2.49 -9.32
C MET A 163 -9.89 2.63 -10.80
N HIS A 164 -9.01 3.14 -11.65
CA HIS A 164 -9.27 3.24 -13.09
C HIS A 164 -9.59 1.87 -13.71
N LEU A 165 -8.85 0.83 -13.32
CA LEU A 165 -9.08 -0.56 -13.77
C LEU A 165 -10.31 -1.23 -13.12
N GLY A 166 -11.02 -0.57 -12.21
CA GLY A 166 -12.24 -1.08 -11.58
C GLY A 166 -12.04 -2.24 -10.60
N VAL A 167 -10.83 -2.45 -10.10
CA VAL A 167 -10.48 -3.63 -9.29
C VAL A 167 -10.38 -3.37 -7.79
N HIS A 168 -10.35 -2.10 -7.38
CA HIS A 168 -10.31 -1.67 -5.99
C HIS A 168 -11.13 -0.42 -5.75
N TYR A 169 -11.72 -0.33 -4.55
CA TYR A 169 -12.34 0.89 -4.06
C TYR A 169 -11.29 1.94 -3.67
N PRO A 170 -11.65 3.24 -3.66
CA PRO A 170 -10.78 4.30 -3.14
C PRO A 170 -10.24 4.02 -1.73
N SER A 171 -11.07 3.50 -0.83
CA SER A 171 -10.65 3.15 0.53
C SER A 171 -9.65 2.00 0.58
N ASP A 172 -9.74 1.00 -0.34
CA ASP A 172 -8.74 -0.07 -0.43
C ASP A 172 -7.36 0.48 -0.81
N VAL A 173 -7.36 1.49 -1.69
CA VAL A 173 -6.16 2.21 -2.13
C VAL A 173 -5.57 3.03 -0.99
N LEU A 174 -6.42 3.79 -0.27
CA LEU A 174 -6.00 4.58 0.87
C LEU A 174 -5.39 3.72 1.97
N VAL A 175 -6.08 2.64 2.35
CA VAL A 175 -5.57 1.70 3.38
C VAL A 175 -4.30 1.00 2.88
N GLY A 176 -4.23 0.65 1.60
CA GLY A 176 -3.00 0.14 0.99
C GLY A 176 -1.82 1.12 1.14
N ALA A 177 -2.03 2.41 0.86
CA ALA A 177 -1.01 3.45 1.04
C ALA A 177 -0.57 3.59 2.50
N LEU A 178 -1.52 3.54 3.45
CA LEU A 178 -1.23 3.59 4.89
C LEU A 178 -0.46 2.36 5.36
N VAL A 179 -0.83 1.15 4.92
CA VAL A 179 -0.12 -0.08 5.23
C VAL A 179 1.31 -0.03 4.70
N GLY A 180 1.50 0.37 3.44
CA GLY A 180 2.82 0.47 2.83
C GLY A 180 3.72 1.47 3.55
N SER A 181 3.25 2.70 3.72
CA SER A 181 4.01 3.77 4.39
C SER A 181 4.22 3.47 5.87
N GLY A 182 3.21 2.95 6.56
CA GLY A 182 3.30 2.55 7.97
C GLY A 182 4.33 1.44 8.19
N SER A 183 4.40 0.47 7.28
CA SER A 183 5.43 -0.58 7.32
C SER A 183 6.84 -0.01 7.24
N ALA A 184 7.08 1.00 6.38
CA ALA A 184 8.38 1.66 6.28
C ALA A 184 8.78 2.35 7.60
N VAL A 185 7.85 3.08 8.22
CA VAL A 185 8.10 3.74 9.51
C VAL A 185 8.36 2.74 10.62
N LEU A 186 7.60 1.64 10.66
CA LEU A 186 7.77 0.59 11.67
C LEU A 186 9.11 -0.11 11.51
N MET A 187 9.48 -0.51 10.29
CA MET A 187 10.78 -1.17 10.03
C MET A 187 11.96 -0.25 10.31
N TYR A 188 11.85 1.05 10.00
CA TYR A 188 12.86 2.02 10.35
C TYR A 188 13.09 2.10 11.87
N LYS A 189 12.01 2.21 12.65
CA LYS A 189 12.09 2.22 14.12
C LYS A 189 12.65 0.91 14.69
N ALA A 190 12.22 -0.23 14.14
CA ALA A 190 12.72 -1.55 14.54
C ALA A 190 14.23 -1.67 14.29
N ASN A 191 14.71 -1.27 13.13
CA ASN A 191 16.14 -1.29 12.80
C ASN A 191 16.96 -0.35 13.69
N GLN A 192 16.44 0.83 14.02
CA GLN A 192 17.11 1.72 14.98
C GLN A 192 17.23 1.08 16.37
N TRP A 193 16.15 0.45 16.86
CA TRP A 193 16.13 -0.20 18.17
C TRP A 193 17.12 -1.38 18.23
N LEU A 194 17.13 -2.24 17.20
CA LEU A 194 18.06 -3.36 17.09
C LEU A 194 19.52 -2.89 17.06
N ASN A 195 19.82 -1.84 16.33
CA ASN A 195 21.15 -1.28 16.26
C ASN A 195 21.62 -0.69 17.60
N LYS A 196 20.74 -0.03 18.35
CA LYS A 196 21.04 0.46 19.71
C LYS A 196 21.35 -0.71 20.65
N LYS A 197 20.56 -1.79 20.61
CA LYS A 197 20.76 -2.97 21.45
C LYS A 197 22.09 -3.68 21.14
N ARG A 198 22.42 -3.82 19.84
CA ARG A 198 23.71 -4.41 19.41
C ARG A 198 24.93 -3.63 19.89
N LYS A 199 24.85 -2.28 19.89
CA LYS A 199 25.94 -1.43 20.42
C LYS A 199 26.11 -1.60 21.92
N LYS A 200 24.99 -1.68 22.69
CA LYS A 200 25.04 -1.85 24.15
C LYS A 200 25.64 -3.22 24.58
N ASN A 201 25.43 -4.26 23.78
CA ASN A 201 25.95 -5.60 24.10
C ASN A 201 27.41 -5.81 23.67
N LYS A 202 28.07 -4.83 23.04
CA LYS A 202 29.51 -4.88 22.64
C LYS A 202 30.42 -4.09 23.57
N ILE A 203 29.86 -3.43 24.58
CA ILE A 203 30.55 -2.75 25.69
C ILE A 203 30.51 -3.66 26.93
#